data_c6be483dba08a4e8acf162954d380da4
#
_entry.id   c6be483dba08a4e8acf162954d380da4
#
_cell.length_a   1.000
_cell.length_b   1.000
_cell.length_c   1.000
_cell.angle_alpha   90.00
_cell.angle_beta   90.00
_cell.angle_gamma   90.00
#
_symmetry.space_group_name_H-M   'P 1'
#
loop_
_entity.id
_entity.type
_entity.pdbx_description
1 polymer ?
#
loop_
_entity_poly.entity_id
_entity_poly.type
_entity_poly.pdbx_seq_one_letter_code
_entity_poly.pdbx_strand_id
1 'polypeptide(L)'
;MIAKARSIPHGAAMTNYATKHNRADIVLTRNFDEGLTPLAMWGAVETIHQKYEPKFRRKPVKNPTLRLEVSPSLEETKGWTLNDWFEYALRFLDELQKDVQTKEGKKNGKGKFNLDRAQIFACLHFDAKSGIPHLHILINRIDLDGNLMNDSFIGDSAVKAAHAINIERGWELPEDIHEEHLKEITEACYDILRGMAKYDWDSYKRGLESRGYKVHEQRDKQGVLHGYTVLRGNSRFKSSTFGKGQT
;
A
#
# COMPACT_ATOMS: atom_id res chain seq x y z
N MET A 1 1.80 1.08 10.21
CA MET A 1 0.89 1.19 9.04
C MET A 1 1.65 1.15 7.74
N ILE A 2 1.07 0.56 6.68
CA ILE A 2 1.58 0.60 5.31
C ILE A 2 0.51 1.13 4.35
N ALA A 3 0.93 1.78 3.26
CA ALA A 3 0.03 2.22 2.21
C ALA A 3 0.62 1.94 0.82
N LYS A 4 -0.27 1.70 -0.14
CA LYS A 4 0.04 1.54 -1.56
C LYS A 4 -0.92 2.36 -2.38
N ALA A 5 -0.45 2.96 -3.47
CA ALA A 5 -1.29 3.66 -4.41
C ALA A 5 -0.81 3.45 -5.84
N ARG A 6 -1.76 3.40 -6.77
CA ARG A 6 -1.49 3.36 -8.21
C ARG A 6 -2.69 3.89 -9.00
N SER A 7 -2.44 4.38 -10.20
CA SER A 7 -3.50 4.66 -11.15
C SER A 7 -3.93 3.40 -11.91
N ILE A 8 -5.22 3.27 -12.17
CA ILE A 8 -5.83 2.12 -12.84
C ILE A 8 -6.81 2.57 -13.93
N PRO A 9 -7.00 1.76 -14.99
CA PRO A 9 -7.93 2.10 -16.08
C PRO A 9 -9.40 1.90 -15.69
N HIS A 10 -9.72 1.04 -14.72
CA HIS A 10 -11.09 0.71 -14.32
C HIS A 10 -11.25 0.67 -12.81
N GLY A 11 -12.36 1.19 -12.30
CA GLY A 11 -12.74 1.07 -10.90
C GLY A 11 -13.89 0.07 -10.64
N ALA A 12 -14.63 -0.33 -11.68
CA ALA A 12 -15.80 -1.21 -11.55
C ALA A 12 -15.55 -2.51 -10.78
N ALA A 13 -14.40 -3.15 -11.02
CA ALA A 13 -14.03 -4.38 -10.30
C ALA A 13 -13.86 -4.12 -8.79
N MET A 14 -13.35 -2.95 -8.40
CA MET A 14 -13.21 -2.58 -6.99
C MET A 14 -14.56 -2.25 -6.34
N THR A 15 -15.43 -1.52 -7.04
CA THR A 15 -16.76 -1.23 -6.52
C THR A 15 -17.59 -2.51 -6.38
N ASN A 16 -17.47 -3.43 -7.33
CA ASN A 16 -18.09 -4.76 -7.24
C ASN A 16 -17.46 -5.62 -6.13
N TYR A 17 -16.15 -5.56 -5.93
CA TYR A 17 -15.44 -6.28 -4.87
C TYR A 17 -15.86 -5.76 -3.49
N ALA A 18 -15.97 -4.45 -3.34
CA ALA A 18 -16.45 -3.80 -2.12
C ALA A 18 -17.86 -4.25 -1.72
N THR A 19 -18.69 -4.65 -2.69
CA THR A 19 -20.08 -5.08 -2.46
C THR A 19 -20.30 -6.58 -2.44
N LYS A 20 -19.37 -7.37 -2.97
CA LYS A 20 -19.49 -8.82 -2.96
C LYS A 20 -19.42 -9.35 -1.53
N HIS A 21 -20.52 -9.97 -1.10
CA HIS A 21 -20.62 -10.85 0.08
C HIS A 21 -20.73 -10.18 1.45
N ASN A 22 -21.23 -8.98 1.62
CA ASN A 22 -21.34 -8.32 2.95
C ASN A 22 -20.02 -8.35 3.76
N ARG A 23 -18.87 -8.24 3.07
CA ARG A 23 -17.53 -8.30 3.68
C ARG A 23 -16.80 -6.97 3.69
N ALA A 24 -17.47 -5.92 3.27
CA ALA A 24 -16.91 -4.58 3.25
C ALA A 24 -17.93 -3.58 3.70
N ASP A 25 -17.53 -2.71 4.61
CA ASP A 25 -18.32 -1.58 5.04
C ASP A 25 -17.90 -0.32 4.28
N ILE A 26 -18.87 0.45 3.78
CA ILE A 26 -18.58 1.75 3.20
C ILE A 26 -18.24 2.70 4.36
N VAL A 27 -17.03 3.25 4.31
CA VAL A 27 -16.51 4.12 5.36
C VAL A 27 -16.63 5.58 4.96
N LEU A 28 -16.34 5.91 3.70
CA LEU A 28 -16.35 7.28 3.20
C LEU A 28 -16.88 7.34 1.78
N THR A 29 -17.78 8.27 1.54
CA THR A 29 -18.14 8.74 0.20
C THR A 29 -18.00 10.25 0.13
N ARG A 30 -17.47 10.78 -0.96
CA ARG A 30 -17.33 12.21 -1.20
C ARG A 30 -17.73 12.55 -2.63
N ASN A 31 -18.55 13.59 -2.79
CA ASN A 31 -19.03 14.07 -4.09
C ASN A 31 -19.83 13.02 -4.88
N PHE A 32 -20.64 12.26 -4.18
CA PHE A 32 -21.69 11.39 -4.72
C PHE A 32 -23.03 11.80 -4.12
N ASP A 33 -24.11 11.53 -4.85
CA ASP A 33 -25.44 11.67 -4.32
C ASP A 33 -25.69 10.63 -3.22
N GLU A 34 -26.52 10.98 -2.24
CA GLU A 34 -26.86 10.07 -1.14
C GLU A 34 -27.61 8.82 -1.63
N GLY A 35 -27.37 7.70 -0.97
CA GLY A 35 -28.05 6.43 -1.24
C GLY A 35 -27.62 5.70 -2.50
N LEU A 36 -26.60 6.15 -3.21
CA LEU A 36 -26.09 5.42 -4.37
C LEU A 36 -25.47 4.08 -3.95
N THR A 37 -25.80 3.03 -4.71
CA THR A 37 -25.08 1.77 -4.62
C THR A 37 -23.65 1.95 -5.16
N PRO A 38 -22.66 1.13 -4.75
CA PRO A 38 -21.31 1.23 -5.30
C PRO A 38 -21.22 1.12 -6.83
N LEU A 39 -22.09 0.33 -7.44
CA LEU A 39 -22.17 0.26 -8.90
C LEU A 39 -22.67 1.58 -9.50
N ALA A 40 -23.67 2.21 -8.88
CA ALA A 40 -24.15 3.52 -9.30
C ALA A 40 -23.12 4.63 -9.08
N MET A 41 -22.31 4.56 -8.00
CA MET A 41 -21.17 5.45 -7.79
C MET A 41 -20.14 5.32 -8.90
N TRP A 42 -19.85 4.07 -9.34
CA TRP A 42 -18.98 3.88 -10.50
C TRP A 42 -19.57 4.49 -11.78
N GLY A 43 -20.86 4.33 -12.02
CA GLY A 43 -21.56 4.99 -13.13
C GLY A 43 -21.44 6.52 -13.08
N ALA A 44 -21.51 7.12 -11.89
CA ALA A 44 -21.29 8.55 -11.70
C ALA A 44 -19.84 8.98 -12.02
N VAL A 45 -18.84 8.16 -11.67
CA VAL A 45 -17.45 8.39 -12.08
C VAL A 45 -17.30 8.35 -13.60
N GLU A 46 -17.88 7.34 -14.26
CA GLU A 46 -17.86 7.24 -15.73
C GLU A 46 -18.56 8.41 -16.41
N THR A 47 -19.63 8.92 -15.82
CA THR A 47 -20.33 10.11 -16.33
C THR A 47 -19.41 11.34 -16.35
N ILE A 48 -18.60 11.55 -15.31
CA ILE A 48 -17.58 12.63 -15.29
C ILE A 48 -16.51 12.37 -16.35
N HIS A 49 -16.04 11.13 -16.52
CA HIS A 49 -15.05 10.79 -17.56
C HIS A 49 -15.61 11.14 -18.95
N GLN A 50 -16.82 10.71 -19.28
CA GLN A 50 -17.46 10.96 -20.56
C GLN A 50 -17.68 12.46 -20.80
N LYS A 51 -18.15 13.19 -19.80
CA LYS A 51 -18.37 14.64 -19.86
C LYS A 51 -17.10 15.40 -20.26
N TYR A 52 -15.95 14.98 -19.75
CA TYR A 52 -14.69 15.68 -19.97
C TYR A 52 -13.75 14.99 -20.98
N GLU A 53 -14.15 13.87 -21.57
CA GLU A 53 -13.39 13.17 -22.63
C GLU A 53 -12.92 14.11 -23.76
N PRO A 54 -13.76 15.04 -24.28
CA PRO A 54 -13.35 15.97 -25.33
C PRO A 54 -12.14 16.84 -24.95
N LYS A 55 -11.99 17.18 -23.66
CA LYS A 55 -10.87 17.96 -23.14
C LYS A 55 -9.54 17.21 -23.27
N PHE A 56 -9.57 15.88 -23.25
CA PHE A 56 -8.40 15.01 -23.30
C PHE A 56 -8.19 14.34 -24.66
N ARG A 57 -8.94 14.74 -25.71
CA ARG A 57 -8.89 14.13 -27.06
C ARG A 57 -7.48 13.99 -27.61
N ARG A 58 -6.60 14.99 -27.40
CA ARG A 58 -5.20 14.95 -27.92
C ARG A 58 -4.29 14.05 -27.09
N LYS A 59 -4.60 13.82 -25.82
CA LYS A 59 -3.86 12.96 -24.90
C LYS A 59 -4.85 12.23 -23.99
N PRO A 60 -5.40 11.11 -24.47
CA PRO A 60 -6.39 10.34 -23.69
C PRO A 60 -5.86 9.91 -22.33
N VAL A 61 -6.73 9.99 -21.32
CA VAL A 61 -6.41 9.56 -19.96
C VAL A 61 -6.54 8.05 -19.88
N LYS A 62 -5.40 7.34 -19.88
CA LYS A 62 -5.38 5.86 -19.83
C LYS A 62 -5.83 5.30 -18.48
N ASN A 63 -5.46 5.97 -17.40
CA ASN A 63 -5.75 5.55 -16.02
C ASN A 63 -6.49 6.68 -15.29
N PRO A 64 -7.81 6.77 -15.43
CA PRO A 64 -8.59 7.88 -14.87
C PRO A 64 -8.87 7.75 -13.37
N THR A 65 -8.46 6.66 -12.73
CA THR A 65 -8.79 6.36 -11.33
C THR A 65 -7.53 6.05 -10.53
N LEU A 66 -7.46 6.53 -9.27
CA LEU A 66 -6.47 6.07 -8.29
C LEU A 66 -7.10 4.97 -7.44
N ARG A 67 -6.33 3.93 -7.20
CA ARG A 67 -6.61 2.89 -6.21
C ARG A 67 -5.57 2.96 -5.11
N LEU A 68 -6.02 3.05 -3.87
CA LEU A 68 -5.18 3.02 -2.69
C LEU A 68 -5.58 1.84 -1.80
N GLU A 69 -4.59 1.29 -1.13
CA GLU A 69 -4.76 0.29 -0.07
C GLU A 69 -4.02 0.82 1.16
N VAL A 70 -4.72 0.96 2.28
CA VAL A 70 -4.17 1.51 3.52
C VAL A 70 -4.43 0.53 4.64
N SER A 71 -3.37 0.04 5.25
CA SER A 71 -3.42 -1.04 6.23
C SER A 71 -2.60 -0.68 7.47
N PRO A 72 -3.23 -0.19 8.53
CA PRO A 72 -2.63 -0.17 9.86
C PRO A 72 -2.48 -1.60 10.40
N SER A 73 -1.73 -1.80 11.48
CA SER A 73 -1.63 -3.11 12.09
C SER A 73 -2.92 -3.47 12.87
N LEU A 74 -3.08 -4.74 13.19
CA LEU A 74 -4.23 -5.21 13.96
C LEU A 74 -4.22 -4.60 15.38
N GLU A 75 -3.05 -4.47 16.00
CA GLU A 75 -2.90 -3.88 17.33
C GLU A 75 -3.30 -2.40 17.33
N GLU A 76 -2.92 -1.66 16.29
CA GLU A 76 -3.22 -0.24 16.14
C GLU A 76 -4.71 0.06 15.96
N THR A 77 -5.47 -0.91 15.43
CA THR A 77 -6.91 -0.77 15.13
C THR A 77 -7.81 -1.56 16.06
N LYS A 78 -7.26 -2.12 17.13
CA LYS A 78 -8.03 -2.89 18.09
C LYS A 78 -9.15 -2.04 18.72
N GLY A 79 -10.37 -2.50 18.57
CA GLY A 79 -11.56 -1.81 19.10
C GLY A 79 -12.04 -0.61 18.28
N TRP A 80 -11.48 -0.38 17.09
CA TRP A 80 -11.95 0.69 16.22
C TRP A 80 -13.40 0.46 15.76
N THR A 81 -14.16 1.53 15.79
CA THR A 81 -15.51 1.64 15.21
C THR A 81 -15.42 2.07 13.74
N LEU A 82 -16.55 2.04 13.03
CA LEU A 82 -16.61 2.61 11.67
C LEU A 82 -16.28 4.11 11.65
N ASN A 83 -16.62 4.84 12.72
CA ASN A 83 -16.27 6.26 12.83
C ASN A 83 -14.74 6.48 12.94
N ASP A 84 -14.03 5.62 13.68
CA ASP A 84 -12.58 5.70 13.77
C ASP A 84 -11.93 5.46 12.40
N TRP A 85 -12.47 4.51 11.61
CA TRP A 85 -12.04 4.27 10.25
C TRP A 85 -12.35 5.42 9.29
N PHE A 86 -13.49 6.09 9.48
CA PHE A 86 -13.85 7.29 8.72
C PHE A 86 -12.87 8.44 8.98
N GLU A 87 -12.63 8.78 10.26
CA GLU A 87 -11.67 9.82 10.64
C GLU A 87 -10.25 9.50 10.15
N TYR A 88 -9.87 8.23 10.24
CA TYR A 88 -8.59 7.77 9.74
C TYR A 88 -8.47 7.90 8.21
N ALA A 89 -9.52 7.57 7.48
CA ALA A 89 -9.55 7.74 6.01
C ALA A 89 -9.39 9.20 5.62
N LEU A 90 -10.11 10.12 6.30
CA LEU A 90 -9.99 11.55 6.09
C LEU A 90 -8.57 12.04 6.38
N ARG A 91 -8.00 11.65 7.51
CA ARG A 91 -6.64 12.05 7.90
C ARG A 91 -5.60 11.57 6.90
N PHE A 92 -5.75 10.34 6.38
CA PHE A 92 -4.86 9.80 5.34
C PHE A 92 -4.97 10.58 4.03
N LEU A 93 -6.17 10.94 3.60
CA LEU A 93 -6.41 11.73 2.40
C LEU A 93 -5.82 13.13 2.51
N ASP A 94 -5.89 13.75 3.69
CA ASP A 94 -5.30 15.06 3.95
C ASP A 94 -3.77 15.03 3.81
N GLU A 95 -3.10 14.04 4.39
CA GLU A 95 -1.65 13.91 4.28
C GLU A 95 -1.22 13.57 2.85
N LEU A 96 -1.99 12.72 2.16
CA LEU A 96 -1.75 12.43 0.74
C LEU A 96 -1.83 13.71 -0.10
N GLN A 97 -2.87 14.52 0.10
CA GLN A 97 -3.06 15.79 -0.61
C GLN A 97 -1.92 16.76 -0.36
N LYS A 98 -1.49 16.92 0.89
CA LYS A 98 -0.36 17.75 1.28
C LYS A 98 0.92 17.37 0.53
N ASP A 99 1.29 16.08 0.52
CA ASP A 99 2.53 15.63 -0.14
C ASP A 99 2.47 15.85 -1.65
N VAL A 100 1.34 15.51 -2.29
CA VAL A 100 1.19 15.70 -3.74
C VAL A 100 1.21 17.16 -4.13
N GLN A 101 0.48 18.03 -3.42
CA GLN A 101 0.47 19.47 -3.67
C GLN A 101 1.83 20.11 -3.45
N THR A 102 2.59 19.68 -2.44
CA THR A 102 3.95 20.14 -2.20
C THR A 102 4.88 19.80 -3.37
N LYS A 103 4.75 18.62 -3.95
CA LYS A 103 5.52 18.20 -5.13
C LYS A 103 5.12 18.99 -6.39
N GLU A 104 3.83 19.23 -6.57
CA GLU A 104 3.31 20.02 -7.70
C GLU A 104 3.73 21.48 -7.60
N GLY A 105 3.65 22.10 -6.42
CA GLY A 105 4.09 23.47 -6.17
C GLY A 105 5.56 23.71 -6.45
N LYS A 106 6.43 22.73 -6.20
CA LYS A 106 7.85 22.77 -6.56
C LYS A 106 8.10 22.78 -8.06
N LYS A 107 7.17 22.27 -8.87
CA LYS A 107 7.33 22.19 -10.32
C LYS A 107 6.76 23.37 -11.08
N ASN A 108 5.60 23.91 -10.74
CA ASN A 108 4.90 24.93 -11.54
C ASN A 108 3.95 25.87 -10.77
N GLY A 109 3.93 25.88 -9.45
CA GLY A 109 3.16 26.83 -8.63
C GLY A 109 1.63 26.73 -8.68
N LYS A 110 1.06 25.72 -9.34
CA LYS A 110 -0.40 25.49 -9.41
C LYS A 110 -0.69 24.00 -9.32
N GLY A 111 -0.81 23.50 -8.10
CA GLY A 111 -1.25 22.13 -7.86
C GLY A 111 -2.67 21.89 -8.35
N LYS A 112 -2.87 20.85 -9.17
CA LYS A 112 -4.18 20.42 -9.66
C LYS A 112 -4.76 19.27 -8.83
N PHE A 113 -4.02 18.77 -7.86
CA PHE A 113 -4.46 17.69 -7.00
C PHE A 113 -5.36 18.27 -5.92
N ASN A 114 -6.67 18.09 -6.08
CA ASN A 114 -7.68 18.60 -5.16
C ASN A 114 -8.69 17.51 -4.84
N LEU A 115 -8.56 16.90 -3.67
CA LEU A 115 -9.44 15.82 -3.22
C LEU A 115 -10.84 16.33 -2.81
N ASP A 116 -10.99 17.62 -2.50
CA ASP A 116 -12.29 18.19 -2.15
C ASP A 116 -13.25 18.22 -3.37
N ARG A 117 -12.69 18.26 -4.57
CA ARG A 117 -13.44 18.23 -5.83
C ARG A 117 -13.46 16.85 -6.51
N ALA A 118 -12.81 15.86 -5.92
CA ALA A 118 -12.77 14.49 -6.42
C ALA A 118 -13.96 13.67 -5.92
N GLN A 119 -14.46 12.77 -6.76
CA GLN A 119 -15.32 11.68 -6.29
C GLN A 119 -14.45 10.65 -5.60
N ILE A 120 -14.73 10.36 -4.33
CA ILE A 120 -13.97 9.44 -3.49
C ILE A 120 -14.91 8.42 -2.88
N PHE A 121 -14.52 7.16 -2.96
CA PHE A 121 -15.18 6.04 -2.32
C PHE A 121 -14.15 5.23 -1.52
N ALA A 122 -14.42 5.02 -0.23
CA ALA A 122 -13.59 4.18 0.62
C ALA A 122 -14.41 3.10 1.30
N CYS A 123 -13.89 1.88 1.32
CA CYS A 123 -14.49 0.74 2.00
C CYS A 123 -13.46 -0.01 2.85
N LEU A 124 -13.92 -0.49 3.99
CA LEU A 124 -13.18 -1.30 4.93
C LEU A 124 -13.37 -2.78 4.60
N HIS A 125 -12.27 -3.50 4.47
CA HIS A 125 -12.23 -4.93 4.19
C HIS A 125 -11.64 -5.73 5.34
N PHE A 126 -12.18 -6.94 5.59
CA PHE A 126 -11.76 -7.86 6.63
C PHE A 126 -11.26 -9.20 6.08
N ASP A 127 -11.21 -9.36 4.76
CA ASP A 127 -10.97 -10.65 4.08
C ASP A 127 -9.52 -10.88 3.65
N ALA A 128 -8.59 -10.07 4.14
CA ALA A 128 -7.17 -10.30 3.89
C ALA A 128 -6.74 -11.65 4.47
N LYS A 129 -5.88 -12.38 3.75
CA LYS A 129 -5.25 -13.63 4.25
C LYS A 129 -4.50 -13.44 5.56
N SER A 130 -4.06 -12.23 5.84
CA SER A 130 -3.42 -11.82 7.09
C SER A 130 -4.38 -11.59 8.25
N GLY A 131 -5.70 -11.52 7.99
CA GLY A 131 -6.72 -11.10 8.97
C GLY A 131 -6.66 -9.62 9.34
N ILE A 132 -5.80 -8.82 8.71
CA ILE A 132 -5.64 -7.39 9.02
C ILE A 132 -6.70 -6.58 8.28
N PRO A 133 -7.56 -5.83 8.98
CA PRO A 133 -8.48 -4.88 8.36
C PRO A 133 -7.73 -3.83 7.55
N HIS A 134 -8.28 -3.47 6.39
CA HIS A 134 -7.63 -2.47 5.53
C HIS A 134 -8.65 -1.68 4.71
N LEU A 135 -8.30 -0.44 4.42
CA LEU A 135 -9.09 0.42 3.55
C LEU A 135 -8.69 0.23 2.09
N HIS A 136 -9.70 0.05 1.25
CA HIS A 136 -9.59 0.31 -0.18
C HIS A 136 -10.20 1.66 -0.48
N ILE A 137 -9.41 2.56 -1.08
CA ILE A 137 -9.87 3.90 -1.46
C ILE A 137 -9.76 4.03 -2.98
N LEU A 138 -10.84 4.48 -3.59
CA LEU A 138 -10.93 4.79 -5.01
C LEU A 138 -11.18 6.28 -5.18
N ILE A 139 -10.37 6.94 -6.01
CA ILE A 139 -10.45 8.37 -6.27
C ILE A 139 -10.55 8.60 -7.77
N ASN A 140 -11.56 9.35 -8.21
CA ASN A 140 -11.64 9.83 -9.58
C ASN A 140 -10.56 10.89 -9.81
N ARG A 141 -9.67 10.66 -10.78
CA ARG A 141 -8.59 11.62 -11.13
C ARG A 141 -9.09 12.80 -11.95
N ILE A 142 -10.21 12.66 -12.61
CA ILE A 142 -10.89 13.78 -13.26
C ILE A 142 -11.88 14.32 -12.25
N ASP A 143 -11.59 15.50 -11.71
CA ASP A 143 -12.44 16.12 -10.71
C ASP A 143 -13.75 16.66 -11.30
N LEU A 144 -14.66 17.15 -10.48
CA LEU A 144 -15.95 17.71 -10.88
C LEU A 144 -15.83 18.94 -11.81
N ASP A 145 -14.67 19.58 -11.85
CA ASP A 145 -14.37 20.75 -12.69
C ASP A 145 -13.61 20.34 -13.97
N GLY A 146 -13.38 19.03 -14.16
CA GLY A 146 -12.68 18.46 -15.32
C GLY A 146 -11.18 18.69 -15.30
N ASN A 147 -10.55 18.86 -14.13
CA ASN A 147 -9.11 18.89 -14.01
C ASN A 147 -8.60 17.46 -13.79
N LEU A 148 -7.51 17.11 -14.47
CA LEU A 148 -6.86 15.83 -14.29
C LEU A 148 -5.80 15.94 -13.19
N MET A 149 -5.96 15.17 -12.14
CA MET A 149 -4.97 15.05 -11.09
C MET A 149 -3.73 14.30 -11.57
N ASN A 150 -2.56 14.81 -11.18
CA ASN A 150 -1.29 14.16 -11.46
C ASN A 150 -1.13 12.89 -10.59
N ASP A 151 -0.78 11.78 -11.23
CA ASP A 151 -0.52 10.48 -10.57
C ASP A 151 0.97 10.11 -10.50
N SER A 152 1.86 11.02 -10.90
CA SER A 152 3.28 10.79 -10.83
C SER A 152 3.72 10.61 -9.37
N PHE A 153 4.40 9.49 -9.10
CA PHE A 153 4.88 9.16 -7.75
C PHE A 153 3.78 9.05 -6.69
N ILE A 154 2.54 8.74 -7.10
CA ILE A 154 1.41 8.61 -6.15
C ILE A 154 1.66 7.49 -5.12
N GLY A 155 2.37 6.43 -5.50
CA GLY A 155 2.80 5.38 -4.57
C GLY A 155 3.70 5.90 -3.46
N ASP A 156 4.70 6.72 -3.82
CA ASP A 156 5.61 7.35 -2.84
C ASP A 156 4.87 8.34 -1.96
N SER A 157 3.90 9.07 -2.51
CA SER A 157 3.06 9.99 -1.73
C SER A 157 2.20 9.24 -0.72
N ALA A 158 1.63 8.10 -1.09
CA ALA A 158 0.87 7.25 -0.17
C ALA A 158 1.75 6.70 0.96
N VAL A 159 2.97 6.27 0.66
CA VAL A 159 3.94 5.83 1.68
C VAL A 159 4.29 6.96 2.64
N LYS A 160 4.52 8.18 2.13
CA LYS A 160 4.82 9.34 2.98
C LYS A 160 3.64 9.78 3.84
N ALA A 161 2.41 9.73 3.30
CA ALA A 161 1.21 9.99 4.09
C ALA A 161 1.06 8.96 5.23
N ALA A 162 1.29 7.67 4.94
CA ALA A 162 1.32 6.63 5.95
C ALA A 162 2.39 6.87 7.02
N HIS A 163 3.61 7.22 6.61
CA HIS A 163 4.71 7.52 7.52
C HIS A 163 4.41 8.71 8.43
N ALA A 164 3.84 9.79 7.89
CA ALA A 164 3.46 10.96 8.68
C ALA A 164 2.44 10.61 9.77
N ILE A 165 1.46 9.76 9.46
CA ILE A 165 0.45 9.32 10.44
C ILE A 165 1.08 8.36 11.47
N ASN A 166 1.99 7.46 11.05
CA ASN A 166 2.71 6.61 12.00
C ASN A 166 3.44 7.44 13.07
N ILE A 167 4.17 8.48 12.65
CA ILE A 167 4.87 9.40 13.56
C ILE A 167 3.86 10.13 14.46
N GLU A 168 2.80 10.71 13.89
CA GLU A 168 1.78 11.45 14.64
C GLU A 168 1.13 10.61 15.73
N ARG A 169 0.90 9.31 15.45
CA ARG A 169 0.24 8.38 16.37
C ARG A 169 1.21 7.60 17.26
N GLY A 170 2.51 7.77 17.09
CA GLY A 170 3.53 6.99 17.79
C GLY A 170 3.51 5.50 17.43
N TRP A 171 3.08 5.17 16.22
CA TRP A 171 3.06 3.81 15.71
C TRP A 171 4.43 3.37 15.20
N GLU A 172 4.71 2.07 15.27
CA GLU A 172 5.94 1.51 14.71
C GLU A 172 6.09 1.82 13.22
N LEU A 173 7.30 2.21 12.83
CA LEU A 173 7.62 2.45 11.45
C LEU A 173 7.99 1.12 10.75
N PRO A 174 7.51 0.89 9.52
CA PRO A 174 7.87 -0.32 8.76
C PRO A 174 9.38 -0.51 8.57
N GLU A 175 10.13 0.58 8.47
CA GLU A 175 11.59 0.59 8.37
C GLU A 175 12.25 0.09 9.66
N ASP A 176 11.78 0.50 10.84
CA ASP A 176 12.33 0.06 12.15
C ASP A 176 12.10 -1.45 12.32
N ILE A 177 10.90 -1.93 12.02
CA ILE A 177 10.58 -3.38 12.00
C ILE A 177 11.49 -4.12 11.02
N HIS A 178 11.75 -3.54 9.85
CA HIS A 178 12.63 -4.15 8.86
C HIS A 178 14.06 -4.24 9.35
N GLU A 179 14.59 -3.18 9.97
CA GLU A 179 15.94 -3.14 10.54
C GLU A 179 16.10 -4.14 11.70
N GLU A 180 15.11 -4.20 12.60
CA GLU A 180 15.09 -5.16 13.69
C GLU A 180 15.14 -6.61 13.16
N HIS A 181 14.25 -6.95 12.22
CA HIS A 181 14.24 -8.27 11.60
C HIS A 181 15.55 -8.59 10.87
N LEU A 182 16.15 -7.60 10.19
CA LEU A 182 17.44 -7.79 9.52
C LEU A 182 18.56 -8.09 10.53
N LYS A 183 18.60 -7.35 11.63
CA LYS A 183 19.57 -7.57 12.71
C LYS A 183 19.45 -8.97 13.29
N GLU A 184 18.24 -9.37 13.69
CA GLU A 184 18.01 -10.70 14.26
C GLU A 184 18.37 -11.85 13.31
N ILE A 185 18.00 -11.73 12.01
CA ILE A 185 18.36 -12.75 11.03
C ILE A 185 19.86 -12.78 10.81
N THR A 186 20.51 -11.63 10.79
CA THR A 186 21.97 -11.53 10.62
C THR A 186 22.69 -12.20 11.79
N GLU A 187 22.27 -11.91 13.03
CA GLU A 187 22.81 -12.56 14.24
C GLU A 187 22.59 -14.08 14.20
N ALA A 188 21.38 -14.53 13.83
CA ALA A 188 21.10 -15.95 13.68
C ALA A 188 21.98 -16.63 12.63
N CYS A 189 22.24 -15.98 11.49
CA CYS A 189 23.15 -16.48 10.46
C CYS A 189 24.55 -16.66 11.00
N TYR A 190 25.09 -15.67 11.72
CA TYR A 190 26.44 -15.75 12.31
C TYR A 190 26.55 -16.82 13.39
N ASP A 191 25.57 -16.95 14.27
CA ASP A 191 25.58 -17.97 15.31
C ASP A 191 25.59 -19.38 14.75
N ILE A 192 24.79 -19.62 13.70
CA ILE A 192 24.74 -20.91 13.02
C ILE A 192 26.11 -21.21 12.39
N LEU A 193 26.70 -20.23 11.69
CA LEU A 193 28.00 -20.38 11.04
C LEU A 193 29.13 -20.62 12.04
N ARG A 194 29.13 -19.90 13.17
CA ARG A 194 30.14 -20.12 14.27
C ARG A 194 30.07 -21.52 14.90
N GLY A 195 28.86 -22.09 14.92
CA GLY A 195 28.65 -23.44 15.43
C GLY A 195 29.06 -24.58 14.47
N MET A 196 29.42 -24.24 13.20
CA MET A 196 29.74 -25.20 12.16
C MET A 196 31.27 -25.44 12.09
N ALA A 197 31.72 -26.69 12.22
CA ALA A 197 33.13 -27.03 12.00
C ALA A 197 33.55 -26.85 10.52
N LYS A 198 32.61 -27.09 9.60
CA LYS A 198 32.76 -26.88 8.16
C LYS A 198 31.41 -26.42 7.60
N TYR A 199 31.45 -25.44 6.70
CA TYR A 199 30.24 -24.97 6.03
C TYR A 199 29.55 -26.09 5.23
N ASP A 200 28.28 -26.31 5.51
CA ASP A 200 27.37 -27.19 4.79
C ASP A 200 26.02 -26.49 4.60
N TRP A 201 25.60 -26.36 3.36
CA TRP A 201 24.38 -25.61 3.04
C TRP A 201 23.14 -26.19 3.72
N ASP A 202 22.97 -27.51 3.66
CA ASP A 202 21.78 -28.15 4.21
C ASP A 202 21.68 -28.01 5.73
N SER A 203 22.82 -28.11 6.41
CA SER A 203 22.91 -27.87 7.85
C SER A 203 22.66 -26.41 8.22
N TYR A 204 23.21 -25.49 7.44
CA TYR A 204 22.94 -24.04 7.61
C TYR A 204 21.46 -23.69 7.42
N LYS A 205 20.85 -24.19 6.36
CA LYS A 205 19.42 -24.02 6.09
C LYS A 205 18.56 -24.58 7.22
N ARG A 206 18.80 -25.82 7.66
CA ARG A 206 18.12 -26.43 8.81
C ARG A 206 18.30 -25.60 10.10
N GLY A 207 19.45 -25.01 10.31
CA GLY A 207 19.72 -24.13 11.44
C GLY A 207 18.85 -22.86 11.41
N LEU A 208 18.62 -22.27 10.25
CA LEU A 208 17.69 -21.13 10.10
C LEU A 208 16.23 -21.58 10.29
N GLU A 209 15.83 -22.69 9.67
CA GLU A 209 14.47 -23.20 9.77
C GLU A 209 14.09 -23.61 11.20
N SER A 210 15.02 -24.17 11.97
CA SER A 210 14.82 -24.52 13.39
C SER A 210 14.61 -23.30 14.29
N ARG A 211 15.05 -22.12 13.86
CA ARG A 211 14.81 -20.82 14.52
C ARG A 211 13.53 -20.12 14.03
N GLY A 212 12.71 -20.80 13.22
CA GLY A 212 11.42 -20.30 12.74
C GLY A 212 11.48 -19.46 11.47
N TYR A 213 12.64 -19.34 10.83
CA TYR A 213 12.74 -18.65 9.54
C TYR A 213 12.35 -19.56 8.38
N LYS A 214 11.79 -18.99 7.32
CA LYS A 214 11.59 -19.72 6.06
C LYS A 214 12.71 -19.35 5.09
N VAL A 215 13.29 -20.36 4.42
CA VAL A 215 14.39 -20.16 3.48
C VAL A 215 13.97 -20.56 2.09
N HIS A 216 14.03 -19.60 1.15
CA HIS A 216 13.75 -19.83 -0.28
C HIS A 216 15.07 -19.82 -1.05
N GLU A 217 15.42 -20.95 -1.63
CA GLU A 217 16.61 -21.13 -2.46
C GLU A 217 16.39 -20.57 -3.86
N GLN A 218 17.42 -19.98 -4.43
CA GLN A 218 17.48 -19.59 -5.83
C GLN A 218 18.46 -20.54 -6.54
N ARG A 219 17.93 -21.53 -7.24
CA ARG A 219 18.70 -22.51 -8.02
C ARG A 219 18.47 -22.31 -9.51
N ASP A 220 19.51 -22.59 -10.31
CA ASP A 220 19.38 -22.63 -11.75
C ASP A 220 18.72 -23.94 -12.24
N LYS A 221 18.63 -24.07 -13.57
CA LYS A 221 18.06 -25.25 -14.22
C LYS A 221 18.85 -26.53 -13.97
N GLN A 222 20.14 -26.40 -13.62
CA GLN A 222 21.06 -27.48 -13.26
C GLN A 222 21.04 -27.83 -11.78
N GLY A 223 20.25 -27.09 -10.97
CA GLY A 223 20.12 -27.30 -9.53
C GLY A 223 21.21 -26.60 -8.70
N VAL A 224 22.09 -25.81 -9.32
CA VAL A 224 23.16 -25.08 -8.62
C VAL A 224 22.56 -23.92 -7.83
N LEU A 225 22.94 -23.81 -6.54
CA LEU A 225 22.51 -22.73 -5.67
C LEU A 225 23.24 -21.43 -5.99
N HIS A 226 22.49 -20.39 -6.40
CA HIS A 226 23.03 -19.06 -6.68
C HIS A 226 22.79 -18.05 -5.56
N GLY A 227 21.85 -18.34 -4.66
CA GLY A 227 21.50 -17.48 -3.54
C GLY A 227 20.30 -17.99 -2.79
N TYR A 228 19.93 -17.28 -1.76
CA TYR A 228 18.73 -17.59 -0.98
C TYR A 228 18.09 -16.32 -0.41
N THR A 229 16.85 -16.45 0.00
CA THR A 229 16.08 -15.40 0.68
C THR A 229 15.57 -15.97 1.99
N VAL A 230 15.78 -15.26 3.09
CA VAL A 230 15.24 -15.58 4.40
C VAL A 230 13.97 -14.74 4.63
N LEU A 231 12.93 -15.38 5.15
CA LEU A 231 11.66 -14.74 5.48
C LEU A 231 11.42 -14.82 6.99
N ARG A 232 10.97 -13.67 7.54
CA ARG A 232 10.43 -13.56 8.90
C ARG A 232 9.09 -12.82 8.81
N GLY A 233 8.00 -13.49 9.11
CA GLY A 233 6.66 -12.94 8.87
C GLY A 233 6.49 -12.51 7.40
N ASN A 234 6.23 -11.23 7.17
CA ASN A 234 6.11 -10.64 5.84
C ASN A 234 7.43 -10.04 5.30
N SER A 235 8.47 -9.95 6.14
CA SER A 235 9.78 -9.41 5.75
C SER A 235 10.58 -10.42 4.96
N ARG A 236 11.30 -9.96 3.92
CA ARG A 236 12.10 -10.79 3.02
C ARG A 236 13.49 -10.18 2.86
N PHE A 237 14.52 -10.98 3.11
CA PHE A 237 15.91 -10.54 3.05
C PHE A 237 16.72 -11.45 2.14
N LYS A 238 17.32 -10.88 1.11
CA LYS A 238 18.26 -11.62 0.25
C LYS A 238 19.56 -11.91 1.00
N SER A 239 20.19 -13.04 0.71
CA SER A 239 21.50 -13.41 1.31
C SER A 239 22.57 -12.32 1.16
N SER A 240 22.54 -11.56 0.06
CA SER A 240 23.46 -10.45 -0.19
C SER A 240 23.25 -9.23 0.74
N THR A 241 22.19 -9.23 1.55
CA THR A 241 21.92 -8.14 2.52
C THR A 241 22.65 -8.40 3.84
N PHE A 242 22.92 -9.67 4.17
CA PHE A 242 23.61 -10.05 5.40
C PHE A 242 25.10 -9.67 5.32
N GLY A 243 25.63 -9.05 6.38
CA GLY A 243 27.05 -8.66 6.45
C GLY A 243 27.42 -7.34 5.77
N LYS A 244 26.49 -6.62 5.15
CA LYS A 244 26.74 -5.25 4.71
C LYS A 244 26.78 -4.34 5.93
N GLY A 245 27.96 -3.81 6.26
CA GLY A 245 28.17 -2.85 7.35
C GLY A 245 28.99 -3.34 8.54
N GLN A 246 29.62 -4.52 8.46
CA GLN A 246 30.58 -5.03 9.46
C GLN A 246 32.01 -5.11 8.88
N THR A 247 32.46 -4.06 8.21
CA THR A 247 33.87 -3.82 7.88
C THR A 247 34.35 -2.55 8.58
#